data_7a25c02e3d28f670eede800ddc734e0a
#
_entry.id   7a25c02e3d28f670eede800ddc734e0a
#
_cell.length_a   1.000
_cell.length_b   1.000
_cell.length_c   1.000
_cell.angle_alpha   90.00
_cell.angle_beta   90.00
_cell.angle_gamma   90.00
#
_symmetry.space_group_name_H-M   'P 1'
#
loop_
_entity.id
_entity.type
_entity.pdbx_description
1 polymer ?
#
loop_
_entity_poly.entity_id
_entity_poly.type
_entity_poly.pdbx_seq_one_letter_code
_entity_poly.pdbx_strand_id
1 'polypeptide(L)'
;MTWLYHLLDFYPASSVDIYTEIIGYLFQICGLILFSFCIKKKHKQFTTTYASISAMLADLIFIVLSVLSPNGVCALFFGYLMNLLHGIVAGIYLTKLTTQISQQKRGIVFGVGYGFGSIGSWIISLIGDGNFLKSNYVLILYTLFVLLSGTIYHISNRSSKEESDLPKSAISLDLSVIVLAGITVFMISCIKNIGFYFPTADLSDSSISLELSRAFYAIGLIAAGVINDKNRKWGAVCCIAALVFPFAMFILQNSFESSLILWIVSYIFFGFFAVYRVIIFSDMAGKSAQYLFLAGLGLMCGRCGDVAGAAIGIFLNNSTIVLVLSTSVAFVITIFLFMTLYQKIYISVLPEKKNRETQLEEFEKLYRFSPREIEVFQLVLEGHSNSEIAECLFISENTVKFHIKNLLRKTACTSKTSLVTLFKEQ
;
A
#
# COMPACT_ATOMS: atom_id res chain seq x y z
N MET A 1 6.27 -6.82 -20.90
CA MET A 1 7.49 -6.69 -21.75
C MET A 1 7.31 -7.42 -23.09
N THR A 2 7.24 -8.73 -23.16
CA THR A 2 7.16 -9.50 -24.43
C THR A 2 6.04 -9.00 -25.36
N TRP A 3 4.85 -8.71 -24.83
CA TRP A 3 3.76 -8.11 -25.60
C TRP A 3 4.10 -6.71 -26.14
N LEU A 4 4.79 -5.86 -25.35
CA LEU A 4 5.24 -4.54 -25.79
C LEU A 4 6.20 -4.67 -26.98
N TYR A 5 7.20 -5.54 -26.87
CA TYR A 5 8.15 -5.77 -27.97
C TYR A 5 7.47 -6.33 -29.22
N HIS A 6 6.46 -7.18 -29.06
CA HIS A 6 5.67 -7.67 -30.17
C HIS A 6 4.84 -6.57 -30.85
N LEU A 7 4.31 -5.61 -30.08
CA LEU A 7 3.59 -4.47 -30.64
C LEU A 7 4.50 -3.53 -31.46
N LEU A 8 5.78 -3.40 -31.10
CA LEU A 8 6.76 -2.61 -31.85
C LEU A 8 7.03 -3.16 -33.25
N ASP A 9 6.69 -4.43 -33.53
CA ASP A 9 6.76 -5.00 -34.88
C ASP A 9 5.65 -4.46 -35.81
N PHE A 10 4.57 -3.91 -35.23
CA PHE A 10 3.38 -3.44 -35.99
C PHE A 10 3.14 -1.93 -35.87
N TYR A 11 3.60 -1.28 -34.80
CA TYR A 11 3.26 0.11 -34.47
C TYR A 11 4.49 0.94 -34.08
N PRO A 12 4.49 2.25 -34.37
CA PRO A 12 5.51 3.16 -33.86
C PRO A 12 5.57 3.18 -32.32
N ALA A 13 6.76 3.39 -31.75
CA ALA A 13 6.99 3.40 -30.30
C ALA A 13 6.04 4.37 -29.55
N SER A 14 5.83 5.57 -30.07
CA SER A 14 4.91 6.55 -29.47
C SER A 14 3.46 6.05 -29.37
N SER A 15 3.01 5.25 -30.35
CA SER A 15 1.68 4.63 -30.30
C SER A 15 1.65 3.45 -29.33
N VAL A 16 2.74 2.69 -29.25
CA VAL A 16 2.85 1.55 -28.32
C VAL A 16 2.78 2.01 -26.87
N ASP A 17 3.39 3.14 -26.54
CA ASP A 17 3.29 3.74 -25.20
C ASP A 17 1.83 4.07 -24.84
N ILE A 18 1.07 4.67 -25.77
CA ILE A 18 -0.36 4.94 -25.56
C ILE A 18 -1.15 3.64 -25.36
N TYR A 19 -0.89 2.63 -26.20
CA TYR A 19 -1.61 1.35 -26.13
C TYR A 19 -1.31 0.57 -24.86
N THR A 20 -0.08 0.64 -24.34
CA THR A 20 0.34 -0.13 -23.16
C THR A 20 0.12 0.63 -21.86
N GLU A 21 0.56 1.88 -21.77
CA GLU A 21 0.54 2.65 -20.52
C GLU A 21 -0.79 3.36 -20.26
N ILE A 22 -1.51 3.76 -21.31
CA ILE A 22 -2.83 4.38 -21.13
C ILE A 22 -3.92 3.33 -21.25
N ILE A 23 -4.11 2.76 -22.45
CA ILE A 23 -5.25 1.87 -22.69
C ILE A 23 -5.10 0.55 -21.93
N GLY A 24 -3.90 -0.04 -21.90
CA GLY A 24 -3.62 -1.26 -21.14
C GLY A 24 -3.92 -1.10 -19.65
N TYR A 25 -3.49 0.02 -19.04
CA TYR A 25 -3.80 0.29 -17.63
C TYR A 25 -5.29 0.59 -17.39
N LEU A 26 -6.01 1.20 -18.33
CA LEU A 26 -7.47 1.33 -18.22
C LEU A 26 -8.17 -0.04 -18.15
N PHE A 27 -7.77 -1.00 -18.98
CA PHE A 27 -8.28 -2.37 -18.90
C PHE A 27 -7.91 -3.04 -17.56
N GLN A 28 -6.70 -2.81 -17.03
CA GLN A 28 -6.31 -3.30 -15.70
C GLN A 28 -7.17 -2.70 -14.58
N ILE A 29 -7.48 -1.40 -14.68
CA ILE A 29 -8.40 -0.72 -13.74
C ILE A 29 -9.80 -1.36 -13.82
N CYS A 30 -10.32 -1.60 -15.03
CA CYS A 30 -11.59 -2.31 -15.22
C CYS A 30 -11.58 -3.69 -14.55
N GLY A 31 -10.49 -4.44 -14.69
CA GLY A 31 -10.31 -5.73 -14.02
C GLY A 31 -10.35 -5.64 -12.50
N LEU A 32 -9.69 -4.63 -11.91
CA LEU A 32 -9.72 -4.38 -10.47
C LEU A 32 -11.12 -3.97 -9.97
N ILE A 33 -11.85 -3.17 -10.75
CA ILE A 33 -13.24 -2.78 -10.44
C ILE A 33 -14.15 -4.01 -10.44
N LEU A 34 -14.07 -4.82 -11.50
CA LEU A 34 -14.84 -6.06 -11.61
C LEU A 34 -14.56 -6.99 -10.43
N PHE A 35 -13.29 -7.17 -10.09
CA PHE A 35 -12.90 -7.96 -8.93
C PHE A 35 -13.48 -7.41 -7.63
N SER A 36 -13.34 -6.10 -7.38
CA SER A 36 -13.85 -5.45 -6.16
C SER A 36 -15.37 -5.61 -6.03
N PHE A 37 -16.10 -5.54 -7.14
CA PHE A 37 -17.54 -5.77 -7.18
C PHE A 37 -17.89 -7.25 -6.88
N CYS A 38 -17.16 -8.17 -7.47
CA CYS A 38 -17.37 -9.61 -7.28
C CYS A 38 -17.09 -10.04 -5.83
N ILE A 39 -15.99 -9.56 -5.24
CA ILE A 39 -15.62 -9.91 -3.87
C ILE A 39 -16.61 -9.37 -2.84
N LYS A 40 -17.17 -8.19 -3.07
CA LYS A 40 -18.21 -7.61 -2.22
C LYS A 40 -19.48 -8.47 -2.18
N LYS A 41 -19.84 -9.13 -3.30
CA LYS A 41 -21.03 -9.97 -3.40
C LYS A 41 -20.82 -11.42 -2.98
N LYS A 42 -19.66 -12.00 -3.32
CA LYS A 42 -19.39 -13.46 -3.20
C LYS A 42 -17.98 -13.76 -2.70
N HIS A 43 -17.62 -13.15 -1.57
CA HIS A 43 -16.27 -13.22 -0.98
C HIS A 43 -15.66 -14.64 -1.00
N LYS A 44 -16.34 -15.64 -0.46
CA LYS A 44 -15.81 -17.01 -0.33
C LYS A 44 -15.55 -17.71 -1.67
N GLN A 45 -16.28 -17.39 -2.73
CA GLN A 45 -16.11 -18.06 -4.03
C GLN A 45 -14.89 -17.56 -4.79
N PHE A 46 -14.59 -16.23 -4.71
CA PHE A 46 -13.50 -15.61 -5.44
C PHE A 46 -12.12 -15.72 -4.74
N THR A 47 -12.10 -16.10 -3.47
CA THR A 47 -10.85 -16.32 -2.72
C THR A 47 -10.42 -17.79 -2.69
N THR A 48 -11.16 -18.69 -3.31
CA THR A 48 -10.80 -20.11 -3.37
C THR A 48 -9.51 -20.34 -4.18
N THR A 49 -8.79 -21.39 -3.82
CA THR A 49 -7.59 -21.81 -4.55
C THR A 49 -7.87 -22.04 -6.03
N TYR A 50 -9.00 -22.69 -6.33
CA TYR A 50 -9.40 -22.98 -7.70
C TYR A 50 -9.69 -21.72 -8.51
N ALA A 51 -10.40 -20.74 -7.94
CA ALA A 51 -10.64 -19.45 -8.61
C ALA A 51 -9.34 -18.71 -8.91
N SER A 52 -8.37 -18.76 -7.99
CA SER A 52 -7.07 -18.13 -8.19
C SER A 52 -6.27 -18.81 -9.31
N ILE A 53 -6.20 -20.15 -9.31
CA ILE A 53 -5.48 -20.90 -10.33
C ILE A 53 -6.16 -20.73 -11.70
N SER A 54 -7.49 -20.77 -11.77
CA SER A 54 -8.21 -20.57 -13.03
C SER A 54 -8.00 -19.17 -13.61
N ALA A 55 -7.95 -18.14 -12.76
CA ALA A 55 -7.63 -16.78 -13.20
C ALA A 55 -6.19 -16.66 -13.73
N MET A 56 -5.22 -17.27 -13.05
CA MET A 56 -3.81 -17.31 -13.52
C MET A 56 -3.66 -18.06 -14.84
N LEU A 57 -4.36 -19.17 -15.04
CA LEU A 57 -4.33 -19.94 -16.28
C LEU A 57 -5.00 -19.17 -17.43
N ALA A 58 -6.12 -18.50 -17.17
CA ALA A 58 -6.77 -17.64 -18.16
C ALA A 58 -5.86 -16.48 -18.57
N ASP A 59 -5.19 -15.84 -17.61
CA ASP A 59 -4.21 -14.78 -17.87
C ASP A 59 -3.06 -15.29 -18.76
N LEU A 60 -2.50 -16.46 -18.44
CA LEU A 60 -1.47 -17.10 -19.26
C LEU A 60 -1.93 -17.33 -20.70
N ILE A 61 -3.16 -17.80 -20.90
CA ILE A 61 -3.71 -18.03 -22.26
C ILE A 61 -3.71 -16.70 -23.05
N PHE A 62 -4.18 -15.60 -22.47
CA PHE A 62 -4.21 -14.32 -23.16
C PHE A 62 -2.83 -13.70 -23.35
N ILE A 63 -1.86 -13.96 -22.47
CA ILE A 63 -0.46 -13.61 -22.70
C ILE A 63 0.07 -14.33 -23.96
N VAL A 64 -0.13 -15.64 -24.03
CA VAL A 64 0.31 -16.44 -25.18
C VAL A 64 -0.37 -15.97 -26.47
N LEU A 65 -1.69 -15.76 -26.43
CA LEU A 65 -2.44 -15.28 -27.60
C LEU A 65 -1.98 -13.88 -28.04
N SER A 66 -1.69 -12.98 -27.10
CA SER A 66 -1.24 -11.61 -27.42
C SER A 66 0.13 -11.58 -28.09
N VAL A 67 1.03 -12.47 -27.68
CA VAL A 67 2.42 -12.53 -28.22
C VAL A 67 2.51 -13.34 -29.51
N LEU A 68 1.67 -14.36 -29.68
CA LEU A 68 1.63 -15.19 -30.91
C LEU A 68 0.65 -14.65 -31.96
N SER A 69 0.06 -13.48 -31.75
CA SER A 69 -0.87 -12.89 -32.70
C SER A 69 -0.23 -12.57 -34.03
N PRO A 70 -0.87 -12.91 -35.18
CA PRO A 70 -0.29 -12.72 -36.49
C PRO A 70 -0.33 -11.27 -36.97
N ASN A 71 -1.08 -10.39 -36.29
CA ASN A 71 -1.20 -8.99 -36.68
C ASN A 71 -1.41 -8.10 -35.43
N GLY A 72 -1.16 -6.80 -35.59
CA GLY A 72 -1.20 -5.83 -34.50
C GLY A 72 -2.59 -5.70 -33.85
N VAL A 73 -3.67 -5.82 -34.63
CA VAL A 73 -5.05 -5.69 -34.08
C VAL A 73 -5.38 -6.85 -33.12
N CYS A 74 -5.04 -8.08 -33.52
CA CYS A 74 -5.19 -9.25 -32.65
C CYS A 74 -4.29 -9.14 -31.40
N ALA A 75 -3.05 -8.67 -31.57
CA ALA A 75 -2.12 -8.46 -30.47
C ALA A 75 -2.66 -7.43 -29.45
N LEU A 76 -3.27 -6.33 -29.91
CA LEU A 76 -3.93 -5.35 -29.05
C LEU A 76 -5.16 -5.95 -28.36
N PHE A 77 -6.03 -6.63 -29.10
CA PHE A 77 -7.24 -7.22 -28.53
C PHE A 77 -6.93 -8.20 -27.40
N PHE A 78 -6.06 -9.18 -27.64
CA PHE A 78 -5.68 -10.15 -26.61
C PHE A 78 -4.85 -9.50 -25.49
N GLY A 79 -4.01 -8.51 -25.80
CA GLY A 79 -3.26 -7.76 -24.81
C GLY A 79 -4.15 -6.95 -23.86
N TYR A 80 -5.26 -6.40 -24.34
CA TYR A 80 -6.22 -5.71 -23.46
C TYR A 80 -7.00 -6.69 -22.58
N LEU A 81 -7.39 -7.86 -23.09
CA LEU A 81 -7.99 -8.91 -22.26
C LEU A 81 -7.01 -9.45 -21.21
N MET A 82 -5.74 -9.61 -21.55
CA MET A 82 -4.67 -9.91 -20.62
C MET A 82 -4.59 -8.85 -19.52
N ASN A 83 -4.55 -7.56 -19.86
CA ASN A 83 -4.49 -6.48 -18.85
C ASN A 83 -5.72 -6.48 -17.94
N LEU A 84 -6.91 -6.76 -18.47
CA LEU A 84 -8.13 -6.91 -17.64
C LEU A 84 -7.95 -8.05 -16.63
N LEU A 85 -7.44 -9.20 -17.06
CA LEU A 85 -7.18 -10.33 -16.16
C LEU A 85 -6.05 -10.04 -15.18
N HIS A 86 -5.00 -9.33 -15.57
CA HIS A 86 -3.98 -8.83 -14.63
C HIS A 86 -4.60 -8.04 -13.49
N GLY A 87 -5.62 -7.21 -13.76
CA GLY A 87 -6.36 -6.50 -12.72
C GLY A 87 -7.09 -7.45 -11.77
N ILE A 88 -7.76 -8.48 -12.29
CA ILE A 88 -8.47 -9.48 -11.48
C ILE A 88 -7.49 -10.29 -10.64
N VAL A 89 -6.41 -10.80 -11.23
CA VAL A 89 -5.37 -11.59 -10.54
C VAL A 89 -4.71 -10.75 -9.43
N ALA A 90 -4.39 -9.48 -9.72
CA ALA A 90 -3.85 -8.57 -8.72
C ALA A 90 -4.83 -8.37 -7.54
N GLY A 91 -6.11 -8.20 -7.81
CA GLY A 91 -7.15 -8.10 -6.78
C GLY A 91 -7.20 -9.35 -5.89
N ILE A 92 -7.16 -10.56 -6.47
CA ILE A 92 -7.11 -11.82 -5.75
C ILE A 92 -5.87 -11.87 -4.84
N TYR A 93 -4.70 -11.55 -5.40
CA TYR A 93 -3.43 -11.58 -4.68
C TYR A 93 -3.42 -10.59 -3.50
N LEU A 94 -3.87 -9.35 -3.71
CA LEU A 94 -3.92 -8.33 -2.67
C LEU A 94 -4.92 -8.66 -1.56
N THR A 95 -6.04 -9.31 -1.90
CA THR A 95 -6.98 -9.82 -0.90
C THR A 95 -6.33 -10.91 -0.04
N LYS A 96 -5.57 -11.83 -0.65
CA LYS A 96 -4.85 -12.87 0.10
C LYS A 96 -3.72 -12.30 0.96
N LEU A 97 -2.99 -11.32 0.45
CA LEU A 97 -2.02 -10.55 1.25
C LEU A 97 -2.70 -9.97 2.50
N THR A 98 -3.93 -9.46 2.36
CA THR A 98 -4.70 -8.87 3.45
C THR A 98 -5.21 -9.90 4.45
N THR A 99 -5.69 -11.06 3.97
CA THR A 99 -6.36 -12.07 4.81
C THR A 99 -5.42 -13.10 5.42
N GLN A 100 -4.35 -13.46 4.71
CA GLN A 100 -3.45 -14.54 5.12
C GLN A 100 -2.16 -14.05 5.78
N ILE A 101 -1.78 -12.78 5.54
CA ILE A 101 -0.55 -12.20 6.08
C ILE A 101 -0.87 -11.20 7.18
N SER A 102 -0.22 -11.37 8.34
CA SER A 102 -0.36 -10.44 9.45
C SER A 102 0.03 -9.02 9.03
N GLN A 103 -0.65 -8.02 9.56
CA GLN A 103 -0.44 -6.61 9.24
C GLN A 103 1.04 -6.20 9.32
N GLN A 104 1.76 -6.73 10.30
CA GLN A 104 3.18 -6.43 10.57
C GLN A 104 4.17 -7.02 9.55
N LYS A 105 3.72 -7.91 8.64
CA LYS A 105 4.56 -8.58 7.63
C LYS A 105 4.09 -8.35 6.19
N ARG A 106 3.02 -7.60 5.98
CA ARG A 106 2.45 -7.36 4.63
C ARG A 106 3.43 -6.62 3.73
N GLY A 107 4.15 -5.64 4.29
CA GLY A 107 5.11 -4.84 3.55
C GLY A 107 6.26 -5.66 3.00
N ILE A 108 6.91 -6.46 3.85
CA ILE A 108 8.04 -7.29 3.43
C ILE A 108 7.60 -8.41 2.48
N VAL A 109 6.47 -9.05 2.72
CA VAL A 109 5.95 -10.11 1.83
C VAL A 109 5.63 -9.54 0.44
N PHE A 110 4.96 -8.39 0.37
CA PHE A 110 4.71 -7.71 -0.90
C PHE A 110 6.00 -7.26 -1.57
N GLY A 111 6.91 -6.61 -0.83
CA GLY A 111 8.17 -6.08 -1.34
C GLY A 111 9.09 -7.18 -1.90
N VAL A 112 9.23 -8.29 -1.18
CA VAL A 112 10.01 -9.44 -1.62
C VAL A 112 9.38 -10.11 -2.85
N GLY A 113 8.08 -10.40 -2.83
CA GLY A 113 7.39 -11.04 -3.94
C GLY A 113 7.46 -10.22 -5.23
N TYR A 114 7.21 -8.91 -5.14
CA TYR A 114 7.30 -8.03 -6.29
C TYR A 114 8.75 -7.80 -6.74
N GLY A 115 9.69 -7.74 -5.79
CA GLY A 115 11.12 -7.61 -6.05
C GLY A 115 11.68 -8.79 -6.83
N PHE A 116 11.31 -10.02 -6.50
CA PHE A 116 11.68 -11.20 -7.28
C PHE A 116 11.15 -11.12 -8.72
N GLY A 117 9.92 -10.65 -8.92
CA GLY A 117 9.37 -10.43 -10.25
C GLY A 117 10.19 -9.40 -11.06
N SER A 118 10.63 -8.32 -10.42
CA SER A 118 11.45 -7.28 -11.05
C SER A 118 12.83 -7.81 -11.45
N ILE A 119 13.50 -8.54 -10.56
CA ILE A 119 14.79 -9.19 -10.86
C ILE A 119 14.63 -10.23 -11.96
N GLY A 120 13.58 -11.04 -11.92
CA GLY A 120 13.31 -12.02 -12.98
C GLY A 120 13.14 -11.38 -14.35
N SER A 121 12.42 -10.26 -14.43
CA SER A 121 12.27 -9.50 -15.67
C SER A 121 13.61 -8.97 -16.20
N TRP A 122 14.48 -8.49 -15.31
CA TRP A 122 15.81 -8.02 -15.67
C TRP A 122 16.70 -9.17 -16.18
N ILE A 123 16.74 -10.31 -15.49
CA ILE A 123 17.51 -11.49 -15.93
C ILE A 123 17.08 -11.93 -17.34
N ILE A 124 15.77 -11.96 -17.59
CA ILE A 124 15.25 -12.30 -18.93
C ILE A 124 15.69 -11.28 -19.96
N SER A 125 15.73 -9.98 -19.64
CA SER A 125 16.16 -8.94 -20.57
C SER A 125 17.64 -9.01 -20.93
N LEU A 126 18.48 -9.51 -20.03
CA LEU A 126 19.92 -9.69 -20.28
C LEU A 126 20.21 -10.81 -21.30
N ILE A 127 19.30 -11.78 -21.43
CA ILE A 127 19.49 -12.90 -22.34
C ILE A 127 19.16 -12.44 -23.76
N GLY A 128 20.20 -12.02 -24.51
CA GLY A 128 20.09 -11.68 -25.94
C GLY A 128 19.71 -10.24 -26.28
N ASP A 129 20.11 -9.26 -25.45
CA ASP A 129 19.90 -7.81 -25.68
C ASP A 129 18.47 -7.43 -26.12
N GLY A 130 17.46 -7.97 -25.44
CA GLY A 130 16.06 -7.77 -25.78
C GLY A 130 15.52 -8.69 -26.91
N ASN A 131 16.36 -9.30 -27.72
CA ASN A 131 15.93 -10.24 -28.76
C ASN A 131 15.31 -11.51 -28.19
N PHE A 132 15.77 -11.94 -27.01
CA PHE A 132 15.19 -13.08 -26.31
C PHE A 132 13.74 -12.80 -25.87
N LEU A 133 13.37 -11.56 -25.58
CA LEU A 133 12.01 -11.18 -25.22
C LEU A 133 11.01 -11.35 -26.38
N LYS A 134 11.51 -11.38 -27.63
CA LYS A 134 10.72 -11.72 -28.83
C LYS A 134 10.66 -13.22 -29.08
N SER A 135 11.44 -14.01 -28.37
CA SER A 135 11.55 -15.44 -28.60
C SER A 135 10.41 -16.24 -27.99
N ASN A 136 9.94 -17.27 -28.65
CA ASN A 136 8.97 -18.23 -28.10
C ASN A 136 9.48 -18.95 -26.85
N TYR A 137 10.80 -19.01 -26.63
CA TYR A 137 11.38 -19.59 -25.40
C TYR A 137 10.97 -18.83 -24.14
N VAL A 138 10.77 -17.52 -24.24
CA VAL A 138 10.27 -16.71 -23.11
C VAL A 138 8.86 -17.14 -22.72
N LEU A 139 8.00 -17.44 -23.69
CA LEU A 139 6.64 -17.95 -23.43
C LEU A 139 6.68 -19.32 -22.74
N ILE A 140 7.59 -20.21 -23.15
CA ILE A 140 7.78 -21.51 -22.52
C ILE A 140 8.23 -21.34 -21.07
N LEU A 141 9.23 -20.49 -20.81
CA LEU A 141 9.71 -20.20 -19.45
C LEU A 141 8.62 -19.58 -18.59
N TYR A 142 7.86 -18.63 -19.13
CA TYR A 142 6.76 -18.00 -18.41
C TYR A 142 5.65 -19.00 -18.09
N THR A 143 5.31 -19.87 -19.05
CA THR A 143 4.33 -20.95 -18.84
C THR A 143 4.76 -21.90 -17.72
N LEU A 144 6.02 -22.34 -17.75
CA LEU A 144 6.59 -23.21 -16.70
C LEU A 144 6.55 -22.51 -15.33
N PHE A 145 6.89 -21.23 -15.27
CA PHE A 145 6.87 -20.46 -14.04
C PHE A 145 5.45 -20.31 -13.47
N VAL A 146 4.45 -20.03 -14.30
CA VAL A 146 3.04 -19.92 -13.89
C VAL A 146 2.52 -21.27 -13.39
N LEU A 147 2.83 -22.36 -14.08
CA LEU A 147 2.43 -23.72 -13.66
C LEU A 147 3.09 -24.11 -12.33
N LEU A 148 4.39 -23.83 -12.18
CA LEU A 148 5.12 -24.05 -10.92
C LEU A 148 4.53 -23.24 -9.78
N SER A 149 4.26 -21.95 -10.01
CA SER A 149 3.65 -21.06 -9.02
C SER A 149 2.26 -21.54 -8.61
N GLY A 150 1.44 -21.99 -9.56
CA GLY A 150 0.13 -22.56 -9.34
C GLY A 150 0.18 -23.86 -8.52
N THR A 151 1.16 -24.74 -8.79
CA THR A 151 1.35 -25.99 -8.04
C THR A 151 1.82 -25.73 -6.61
N ILE A 152 2.82 -24.86 -6.41
CA ILE A 152 3.29 -24.46 -5.08
C ILE A 152 2.13 -23.84 -4.29
N TYR A 153 1.36 -22.96 -4.92
CA TYR A 153 0.20 -22.35 -4.31
C TYR A 153 -0.88 -23.38 -3.89
N HIS A 154 -1.15 -24.35 -4.75
CA HIS A 154 -2.10 -25.43 -4.45
C HIS A 154 -1.64 -26.27 -3.25
N ILE A 155 -0.36 -26.67 -3.22
CA ILE A 155 0.23 -27.43 -2.12
C ILE A 155 0.20 -26.65 -0.81
N SER A 156 0.63 -25.37 -0.85
CA SER A 156 0.65 -24.49 0.33
C SER A 156 -0.75 -24.32 0.94
N ASN A 157 -1.78 -24.15 0.13
CA ASN A 157 -3.16 -23.99 0.61
C ASN A 157 -3.78 -25.28 1.17
N ARG A 158 -3.29 -26.47 0.80
CA ARG A 158 -3.69 -27.71 1.44
C ARG A 158 -3.22 -27.82 2.89
N SER A 159 -2.08 -27.23 3.18
CA SER A 159 -1.45 -27.24 4.52
C SER A 159 -2.02 -26.18 5.47
N SER A 160 -2.55 -25.08 4.95
CA SER A 160 -3.10 -24.00 5.76
C SER A 160 -4.62 -24.14 5.92
N LYS A 161 -5.07 -24.81 7.01
CA LYS A 161 -6.48 -24.88 7.41
C LYS A 161 -7.00 -23.61 8.11
N GLU A 162 -6.18 -22.62 8.34
CA GLU A 162 -6.57 -21.39 9.03
C GLU A 162 -6.77 -20.23 8.03
N GLU A 163 -8.03 -20.08 7.58
CA GLU A 163 -8.51 -18.74 7.25
C GLU A 163 -8.44 -17.91 8.54
N SER A 164 -7.59 -16.88 8.58
CA SER A 164 -7.64 -15.91 9.66
C SER A 164 -9.05 -15.27 9.62
N ASP A 165 -9.89 -15.62 10.58
CA ASP A 165 -11.19 -15.00 10.76
C ASP A 165 -10.95 -13.49 10.99
N LEU A 166 -11.18 -12.70 9.95
CA LEU A 166 -11.18 -11.24 10.09
C LEU A 166 -12.25 -10.86 11.12
N PRO A 167 -11.99 -9.85 11.95
CA PRO A 167 -12.94 -9.43 12.97
C PRO A 167 -14.31 -9.18 12.35
N LYS A 168 -15.33 -9.84 12.91
CA LYS A 168 -16.74 -9.62 12.52
C LYS A 168 -17.30 -8.31 13.07
N SER A 169 -16.68 -7.74 14.09
CA SER A 169 -17.06 -6.46 14.65
C SER A 169 -16.63 -5.34 13.71
N ALA A 170 -17.59 -4.61 13.21
CA ALA A 170 -17.38 -3.49 12.31
C ALA A 170 -16.72 -2.32 13.04
N ILE A 171 -15.39 -2.22 12.96
CA ILE A 171 -14.76 -0.92 13.16
C ILE A 171 -15.18 -0.08 11.96
N SER A 172 -15.99 0.94 12.17
CA SER A 172 -16.44 1.84 11.09
C SER A 172 -15.24 2.60 10.53
N LEU A 173 -14.97 2.40 9.22
CA LEU A 173 -14.02 3.23 8.50
C LEU A 173 -14.73 4.51 8.04
N ASP A 174 -14.15 5.66 8.35
CA ASP A 174 -14.62 6.93 7.83
C ASP A 174 -14.41 6.97 6.31
N LEU A 175 -15.49 7.17 5.57
CA LEU A 175 -15.47 7.28 4.11
C LEU A 175 -14.53 8.40 3.66
N SER A 176 -14.44 9.50 4.42
CA SER A 176 -13.55 10.62 4.11
C SER A 176 -12.08 10.20 4.08
N VAL A 177 -11.67 9.28 4.96
CA VAL A 177 -10.29 8.74 4.99
C VAL A 177 -10.02 7.86 3.79
N ILE A 178 -10.98 7.02 3.39
CA ILE A 178 -10.84 6.15 2.20
C ILE A 178 -10.68 7.00 0.94
N VAL A 179 -11.55 8.00 0.77
CA VAL A 179 -11.52 8.90 -0.40
C VAL A 179 -10.23 9.71 -0.42
N LEU A 180 -9.84 10.28 0.72
CA LEU A 180 -8.59 11.05 0.83
C LEU A 180 -7.36 10.20 0.54
N ALA A 181 -7.32 8.95 1.02
CA ALA A 181 -6.24 8.01 0.70
C ALA A 181 -6.21 7.68 -0.81
N GLY A 182 -7.38 7.49 -1.44
CA GLY A 182 -7.48 7.25 -2.88
C GLY A 182 -6.94 8.42 -3.70
N ILE A 183 -7.36 9.65 -3.37
CA ILE A 183 -6.89 10.87 -4.06
C ILE A 183 -5.39 11.05 -3.84
N THR A 184 -4.89 10.84 -2.62
CA THR A 184 -3.46 10.97 -2.31
C THR A 184 -2.62 9.97 -3.11
N VAL A 185 -3.03 8.70 -3.18
CA VAL A 185 -2.33 7.66 -3.95
C VAL A 185 -2.40 7.96 -5.45
N PHE A 186 -3.53 8.45 -5.95
CA PHE A 186 -3.68 8.91 -7.33
C PHE A 186 -2.67 10.01 -7.66
N MET A 187 -2.60 11.05 -6.84
CA MET A 187 -1.70 12.20 -7.05
C MET A 187 -0.22 11.79 -6.99
N ILE A 188 0.15 10.95 -6.02
CA ILE A 188 1.51 10.39 -5.91
C ILE A 188 1.90 9.64 -7.19
N SER A 189 1.02 8.77 -7.69
CA SER A 189 1.28 7.99 -8.90
C SER A 189 1.31 8.87 -10.15
N CYS A 190 0.46 9.88 -10.23
CA CYS A 190 0.43 10.85 -11.32
C CYS A 190 1.77 11.61 -11.42
N ILE A 191 2.24 12.18 -10.32
CA ILE A 191 3.52 12.92 -10.27
C ILE A 191 4.69 12.01 -10.62
N LYS A 192 4.72 10.80 -10.01
CA LYS A 192 5.75 9.80 -10.32
C LYS A 192 5.80 9.52 -11.82
N ASN A 193 4.65 9.35 -12.47
CA ASN A 193 4.60 8.99 -13.88
C ASN A 193 4.93 10.18 -14.80
N ILE A 194 4.50 11.40 -14.47
CA ILE A 194 4.93 12.61 -15.17
C ILE A 194 6.46 12.74 -15.14
N GLY A 195 7.10 12.35 -14.04
CA GLY A 195 8.56 12.40 -13.89
C GLY A 195 9.34 11.61 -14.95
N PHE A 196 8.75 10.60 -15.58
CA PHE A 196 9.35 9.90 -16.71
C PHE A 196 9.42 10.74 -18.01
N TYR A 197 8.61 11.78 -18.09
CA TYR A 197 8.57 12.70 -19.24
C TYR A 197 9.41 13.96 -19.03
N PHE A 198 10.05 14.11 -17.87
CA PHE A 198 11.02 15.17 -17.70
C PHE A 198 12.21 14.89 -18.65
N PRO A 199 12.70 15.91 -19.37
CA PRO A 199 13.89 15.74 -20.18
C PRO A 199 15.05 15.34 -19.26
N THR A 200 15.34 14.07 -19.25
CA THR A 200 16.56 13.52 -18.66
C THR A 200 17.47 13.24 -19.83
N ALA A 201 18.74 13.64 -19.73
CA ALA A 201 19.71 13.46 -20.80
C ALA A 201 19.56 12.07 -21.42
N ASP A 202 19.26 12.09 -22.70
CA ASP A 202 19.30 11.00 -23.66
C ASP A 202 18.81 9.62 -23.23
N LEU A 203 17.47 9.44 -23.29
CA LEU A 203 16.89 8.09 -23.53
C LEU A 203 17.30 7.53 -24.91
N SER A 204 17.88 8.36 -25.81
CA SER A 204 18.47 7.96 -27.08
C SER A 204 19.86 7.36 -26.94
N ASP A 205 20.52 7.50 -25.79
CA ASP A 205 21.80 6.85 -25.55
C ASP A 205 21.58 5.37 -25.28
N SER A 206 21.93 4.54 -26.27
CA SER A 206 21.87 3.08 -26.21
C SER A 206 22.72 2.46 -25.08
N SER A 207 23.57 3.26 -24.41
CA SER A 207 24.37 2.84 -23.25
C SER A 207 23.54 2.74 -21.96
N ILE A 208 22.32 3.33 -21.91
CA ILE A 208 21.48 3.34 -20.72
C ILE A 208 20.55 2.14 -20.71
N SER A 209 20.94 1.09 -20.00
CA SER A 209 20.07 -0.04 -19.75
C SER A 209 19.02 0.29 -18.70
N LEU A 210 17.83 0.75 -19.10
CA LEU A 210 16.68 0.91 -18.20
C LEU A 210 16.32 -0.40 -17.49
N GLU A 211 16.57 -1.53 -18.12
CA GLU A 211 16.33 -2.85 -17.55
C GLU A 211 17.26 -3.13 -16.36
N LEU A 212 18.53 -2.71 -16.43
CA LEU A 212 19.45 -2.76 -15.30
C LEU A 212 18.92 -1.89 -14.15
N SER A 213 18.49 -0.68 -14.43
CA SER A 213 17.93 0.23 -13.42
C SER A 213 16.71 -0.39 -12.73
N ARG A 214 15.87 -1.13 -13.45
CA ARG A 214 14.72 -1.86 -12.91
C ARG A 214 15.12 -2.99 -11.94
N ALA A 215 16.29 -3.61 -12.07
CA ALA A 215 16.75 -4.59 -11.08
C ALA A 215 16.88 -3.97 -9.69
N PHE A 216 17.34 -2.72 -9.61
CA PHE A 216 17.47 -1.97 -8.35
C PHE A 216 16.12 -1.59 -7.72
N TYR A 217 15.03 -1.65 -8.49
CA TYR A 217 13.67 -1.51 -7.97
C TYR A 217 13.38 -2.52 -6.86
N ALA A 218 13.91 -3.75 -6.97
CA ALA A 218 13.77 -4.77 -5.93
C ALA A 218 14.34 -4.33 -4.58
N ILE A 219 15.47 -3.61 -4.58
CA ILE A 219 16.06 -3.06 -3.35
C ILE A 219 15.09 -2.09 -2.69
N GLY A 220 14.52 -1.17 -3.47
CA GLY A 220 13.55 -0.20 -3.01
C GLY A 220 12.28 -0.84 -2.45
N LEU A 221 11.75 -1.86 -3.13
CA LEU A 221 10.57 -2.62 -2.70
C LEU A 221 10.81 -3.32 -1.35
N ILE A 222 11.95 -4.00 -1.19
CA ILE A 222 12.29 -4.71 0.04
C ILE A 222 12.53 -3.70 1.17
N ALA A 223 13.30 -2.66 0.94
CA ALA A 223 13.56 -1.60 1.92
C ALA A 223 12.26 -0.92 2.38
N ALA A 224 11.41 -0.53 1.44
CA ALA A 224 10.11 0.05 1.73
C ALA A 224 9.21 -0.91 2.51
N GLY A 225 9.22 -2.20 2.17
CA GLY A 225 8.50 -3.25 2.88
C GLY A 225 8.93 -3.35 4.35
N VAL A 226 10.24 -3.44 4.59
CA VAL A 226 10.82 -3.51 5.94
C VAL A 226 10.49 -2.25 6.75
N ILE A 227 10.66 -1.07 6.18
CA ILE A 227 10.38 0.20 6.86
C ILE A 227 8.89 0.30 7.21
N ASN A 228 8.00 -0.02 6.27
CA ASN A 228 6.55 -0.03 6.51
C ASN A 228 6.16 -1.00 7.62
N ASP A 229 6.73 -2.20 7.66
CA ASP A 229 6.39 -3.20 8.67
C ASP A 229 6.92 -2.85 10.06
N LYS A 230 8.09 -2.21 10.14
CA LYS A 230 8.61 -1.67 11.41
C LYS A 230 7.79 -0.47 11.90
N ASN A 231 7.44 0.43 11.02
CA ASN A 231 6.69 1.64 11.38
C ASN A 231 5.96 2.23 10.16
N ARG A 232 4.63 2.13 10.13
CA ARG A 232 3.76 2.68 9.07
C ARG A 232 3.95 4.19 8.86
N LYS A 233 4.22 4.95 9.94
CA LYS A 233 4.46 6.40 9.87
C LYS A 233 5.71 6.71 9.05
N TRP A 234 6.81 6.01 9.32
CA TRP A 234 8.05 6.18 8.55
C TRP A 234 7.91 5.71 7.11
N GLY A 235 7.21 4.61 6.87
CA GLY A 235 6.92 4.16 5.51
C GLY A 235 6.17 5.22 4.69
N ALA A 236 5.19 5.89 5.28
CA ALA A 236 4.46 6.98 4.66
C ALA A 236 5.36 8.20 4.39
N VAL A 237 6.19 8.61 5.35
CA VAL A 237 7.13 9.74 5.19
C VAL A 237 8.15 9.45 4.10
N CYS A 238 8.73 8.24 4.05
CA CYS A 238 9.66 7.86 2.99
C CYS A 238 9.00 7.88 1.60
N CYS A 239 7.72 7.49 1.51
CA CYS A 239 6.98 7.54 0.26
C CYS A 239 6.84 8.97 -0.26
N ILE A 240 6.45 9.94 0.58
CA ILE A 240 6.29 11.32 0.14
C ILE A 240 7.65 11.98 -0.16
N ALA A 241 8.69 11.67 0.62
CA ALA A 241 10.04 12.15 0.37
C ALA A 241 10.59 11.67 -0.99
N ALA A 242 10.21 10.46 -1.41
CA ALA A 242 10.61 9.91 -2.69
C ALA A 242 10.07 10.71 -3.90
N LEU A 243 9.00 11.51 -3.74
CA LEU A 243 8.47 12.37 -4.80
C LEU A 243 9.40 13.53 -5.19
N VAL A 244 10.42 13.81 -4.41
CA VAL A 244 11.44 14.82 -4.77
C VAL A 244 12.33 14.32 -5.91
N PHE A 245 12.49 13.03 -6.07
CA PHE A 245 13.43 12.41 -7.01
C PHE A 245 13.20 12.79 -8.49
N PRO A 246 11.99 12.83 -9.05
CA PRO A 246 11.77 13.29 -10.42
C PRO A 246 12.36 14.69 -10.66
N PHE A 247 12.19 15.60 -9.70
CA PHE A 247 12.77 16.96 -9.79
C PHE A 247 14.28 16.95 -9.63
N ALA A 248 14.82 16.14 -8.72
CA ALA A 248 16.26 15.98 -8.54
C ALA A 248 16.92 15.43 -9.81
N MET A 249 16.30 14.43 -10.48
CA MET A 249 16.75 13.92 -11.76
C MET A 249 16.83 15.02 -12.82
N PHE A 250 15.78 15.83 -12.93
CA PHE A 250 15.74 16.94 -13.89
C PHE A 250 16.86 17.98 -13.63
N ILE A 251 17.12 18.31 -12.37
CA ILE A 251 18.16 19.29 -12.00
C ILE A 251 19.56 18.72 -12.25
N LEU A 252 19.75 17.44 -11.93
CA LEU A 252 21.08 16.81 -11.92
C LEU A 252 21.45 16.16 -13.26
N GLN A 253 20.56 16.15 -14.26
CA GLN A 253 20.76 15.45 -15.54
C GLN A 253 22.10 15.78 -16.24
N ASN A 254 22.55 17.05 -16.17
CA ASN A 254 23.79 17.52 -16.80
C ASN A 254 25.02 17.40 -15.88
N SER A 255 24.85 16.92 -14.63
CA SER A 255 25.93 16.83 -13.63
C SER A 255 26.65 15.49 -13.63
N PHE A 256 26.13 14.49 -14.37
CA PHE A 256 26.69 13.16 -14.45
C PHE A 256 27.02 12.81 -15.91
N GLU A 257 28.16 12.17 -16.14
CA GLU A 257 28.55 11.64 -17.44
C GLU A 257 27.57 10.58 -17.97
N SER A 258 26.87 9.89 -17.05
CA SER A 258 25.85 8.90 -17.36
C SER A 258 24.62 9.12 -16.51
N SER A 259 23.45 9.18 -17.12
CA SER A 259 22.16 9.24 -16.43
C SER A 259 21.76 7.91 -15.76
N LEU A 260 22.51 6.82 -15.98
CA LEU A 260 22.24 5.49 -15.41
C LEU A 260 22.12 5.52 -13.87
N ILE A 261 23.04 6.24 -13.20
CA ILE A 261 23.00 6.34 -11.73
C ILE A 261 21.71 7.01 -11.26
N LEU A 262 21.27 8.06 -11.93
CA LEU A 262 20.02 8.76 -11.60
C LEU A 262 18.82 7.84 -11.78
N TRP A 263 18.80 7.04 -12.84
CA TRP A 263 17.75 6.05 -13.06
C TRP A 263 17.76 4.94 -12.02
N ILE A 264 18.92 4.41 -11.65
CA ILE A 264 19.05 3.40 -10.58
C ILE A 264 18.44 3.93 -9.27
N VAL A 265 18.86 5.13 -8.87
CA VAL A 265 18.39 5.75 -7.64
C VAL A 265 16.87 6.00 -7.70
N SER A 266 16.36 6.47 -8.83
CA SER A 266 14.91 6.67 -9.02
C SER A 266 14.12 5.38 -8.90
N TYR A 267 14.57 4.28 -9.50
CA TYR A 267 13.90 3.00 -9.37
C TYR A 267 13.89 2.49 -7.92
N ILE A 268 14.96 2.71 -7.14
CA ILE A 268 14.96 2.41 -5.71
C ILE A 268 13.83 3.18 -5.01
N PHE A 269 13.69 4.48 -5.27
CA PHE A 269 12.64 5.29 -4.64
C PHE A 269 11.22 4.96 -5.14
N PHE A 270 11.06 4.51 -6.38
CA PHE A 270 9.77 4.04 -6.88
C PHE A 270 9.22 2.83 -6.12
N GLY A 271 10.09 2.03 -5.49
CA GLY A 271 9.71 0.96 -4.59
C GLY A 271 8.83 1.42 -3.42
N PHE A 272 9.10 2.61 -2.89
CA PHE A 272 8.32 3.18 -1.79
C PHE A 272 6.89 3.50 -2.20
N PHE A 273 6.67 4.00 -3.43
CA PHE A 273 5.32 4.25 -3.94
C PHE A 273 4.52 2.96 -4.11
N ALA A 274 5.16 1.93 -4.67
CA ALA A 274 4.51 0.65 -4.91
C ALA A 274 4.07 -0.03 -3.61
N VAL A 275 4.92 0.00 -2.59
CA VAL A 275 4.60 -0.57 -1.28
C VAL A 275 3.54 0.26 -0.57
N TYR A 276 3.70 1.57 -0.50
CA TYR A 276 2.78 2.46 0.22
C TYR A 276 1.34 2.33 -0.28
N ARG A 277 1.10 2.42 -1.61
CA ARG A 277 -0.24 2.35 -2.19
C ARG A 277 -0.95 1.02 -1.90
N VAL A 278 -0.20 -0.08 -1.80
CA VAL A 278 -0.76 -1.39 -1.47
C VAL A 278 -1.04 -1.51 0.01
N ILE A 279 -0.08 -1.14 0.85
CA ILE A 279 -0.16 -1.37 2.29
C ILE A 279 -1.24 -0.53 2.96
N ILE A 280 -1.39 0.75 2.59
CA ILE A 280 -2.41 1.62 3.17
C ILE A 280 -3.83 1.05 2.99
N PHE A 281 -4.15 0.54 1.80
CA PHE A 281 -5.46 -0.04 1.52
C PHE A 281 -5.60 -1.48 2.02
N SER A 282 -4.53 -2.26 2.04
CA SER A 282 -4.52 -3.59 2.65
C SER A 282 -4.76 -3.51 4.17
N ASP A 283 -4.20 -2.50 4.84
CA ASP A 283 -4.43 -2.28 6.26
C ASP A 283 -5.88 -1.80 6.56
N MET A 284 -6.46 -0.98 5.68
CA MET A 284 -7.88 -0.61 5.77
C MET A 284 -8.80 -1.81 5.52
N ALA A 285 -8.51 -2.60 4.50
CA ALA A 285 -9.28 -3.78 4.13
C ALA A 285 -9.24 -4.87 5.22
N GLY A 286 -8.12 -5.00 5.91
CA GLY A 286 -7.91 -5.98 6.99
C GLY A 286 -8.67 -5.68 8.29
N LYS A 287 -9.34 -4.54 8.41
CA LYS A 287 -10.11 -4.19 9.61
C LYS A 287 -11.41 -4.97 9.75
N SER A 288 -12.02 -5.39 8.65
CA SER A 288 -13.23 -6.22 8.68
C SER A 288 -13.48 -6.86 7.31
N ALA A 289 -14.16 -8.01 7.30
CA ALA A 289 -14.52 -8.73 6.07
C ALA A 289 -15.34 -7.87 5.07
N GLN A 290 -16.17 -6.95 5.56
CA GLN A 290 -16.94 -6.02 4.72
C GLN A 290 -16.09 -5.04 3.90
N TYR A 291 -14.83 -4.80 4.30
CA TYR A 291 -13.92 -3.86 3.65
C TYR A 291 -12.92 -4.54 2.69
N LEU A 292 -12.98 -5.86 2.51
CA LEU A 292 -12.04 -6.59 1.67
C LEU A 292 -11.98 -6.10 0.21
N PHE A 293 -13.07 -5.51 -0.29
CA PHE A 293 -13.09 -4.88 -1.61
C PHE A 293 -12.09 -3.71 -1.75
N LEU A 294 -11.64 -3.13 -0.62
CA LEU A 294 -10.63 -2.08 -0.61
C LEU A 294 -9.22 -2.60 -0.90
N ALA A 295 -8.95 -3.90 -0.75
CA ALA A 295 -7.59 -4.44 -0.91
C ALA A 295 -6.95 -4.09 -2.25
N GLY A 296 -7.73 -4.10 -3.34
CA GLY A 296 -7.30 -3.71 -4.68
C GLY A 296 -7.34 -2.21 -4.97
N LEU A 297 -8.01 -1.41 -4.11
CA LEU A 297 -8.30 0.00 -4.40
C LEU A 297 -7.04 0.85 -4.49
N GLY A 298 -6.02 0.57 -3.68
CA GLY A 298 -4.74 1.27 -3.74
C GLY A 298 -4.02 1.10 -5.08
N LEU A 299 -4.02 -0.11 -5.61
CA LEU A 299 -3.48 -0.36 -6.95
C LEU A 299 -4.33 0.31 -8.02
N MET A 300 -5.65 0.28 -7.90
CA MET A 300 -6.58 0.92 -8.84
C MET A 300 -6.35 2.45 -8.88
N CYS A 301 -6.36 3.11 -7.74
CA CYS A 301 -6.10 4.57 -7.66
C CYS A 301 -4.71 4.92 -8.18
N GLY A 302 -3.70 4.09 -7.87
CA GLY A 302 -2.36 4.26 -8.40
C GLY A 302 -2.32 4.13 -9.93
N ARG A 303 -3.01 3.15 -10.52
CA ARG A 303 -3.10 3.01 -11.99
C ARG A 303 -3.85 4.16 -12.65
N CYS A 304 -4.91 4.66 -12.03
CA CYS A 304 -5.57 5.88 -12.51
C CYS A 304 -4.59 7.07 -12.54
N GLY A 305 -3.76 7.22 -11.51
CA GLY A 305 -2.71 8.23 -11.46
C GLY A 305 -1.62 8.00 -12.51
N ASP A 306 -1.19 6.75 -12.72
CA ASP A 306 -0.20 6.39 -13.76
C ASP A 306 -0.74 6.78 -15.16
N VAL A 307 -2.01 6.47 -15.49
CA VAL A 307 -2.67 6.87 -16.75
C VAL A 307 -2.74 8.38 -16.91
N ALA A 308 -3.19 9.08 -15.85
CA ALA A 308 -3.29 10.55 -15.89
C ALA A 308 -1.91 11.19 -16.06
N GLY A 309 -0.90 10.69 -15.36
CA GLY A 309 0.48 11.17 -15.46
C GLY A 309 1.08 10.94 -16.85
N ALA A 310 0.86 9.78 -17.46
CA ALA A 310 1.28 9.49 -18.83
C ALA A 310 0.59 10.44 -19.83
N ALA A 311 -0.72 10.60 -19.74
CA ALA A 311 -1.47 11.49 -20.62
C ALA A 311 -0.98 12.96 -20.50
N ILE A 312 -0.79 13.46 -19.29
CA ILE A 312 -0.25 14.81 -19.04
C ILE A 312 1.16 14.93 -19.61
N GLY A 313 2.03 13.93 -19.35
CA GLY A 313 3.39 13.89 -19.85
C GLY A 313 3.44 13.95 -21.36
N ILE A 314 2.68 13.12 -22.06
CA ILE A 314 2.60 13.11 -23.53
C ILE A 314 2.06 14.45 -24.07
N PHE A 315 1.00 14.99 -23.46
CA PHE A 315 0.38 16.24 -23.92
C PHE A 315 1.28 17.47 -23.73
N LEU A 316 2.03 17.52 -22.62
CA LEU A 316 2.90 18.65 -22.27
C LEU A 316 4.35 18.46 -22.69
N ASN A 317 4.72 17.37 -23.33
CA ASN A 317 6.11 17.02 -23.71
C ASN A 317 6.81 18.12 -24.52
N ASN A 318 6.06 18.91 -25.30
CA ASN A 318 6.59 20.00 -26.10
C ASN A 318 6.95 21.27 -25.30
N SER A 319 6.63 21.33 -24.00
CA SER A 319 6.88 22.48 -23.14
C SER A 319 7.37 22.07 -21.75
N THR A 320 8.66 21.84 -21.64
CA THR A 320 9.33 21.46 -20.38
C THR A 320 8.97 22.39 -19.21
N ILE A 321 8.93 23.72 -19.46
CA ILE A 321 8.62 24.69 -18.41
C ILE A 321 7.20 24.46 -17.87
N VAL A 322 6.21 24.29 -18.75
CA VAL A 322 4.82 24.06 -18.35
C VAL A 322 4.70 22.74 -17.62
N LEU A 323 5.39 21.69 -18.11
CA LEU A 323 5.39 20.37 -17.48
C LEU A 323 5.96 20.42 -16.06
N VAL A 324 7.12 21.05 -15.86
CA VAL A 324 7.77 21.15 -14.54
C VAL A 324 6.96 22.03 -13.58
N LEU A 325 6.44 23.18 -14.05
CA LEU A 325 5.63 24.07 -13.21
C LEU A 325 4.31 23.40 -12.78
N SER A 326 3.59 22.77 -13.72
CA SER A 326 2.33 22.07 -13.38
C SER A 326 2.56 20.91 -12.42
N THR A 327 3.66 20.15 -12.60
CA THR A 327 4.03 19.08 -11.68
C THR A 327 4.42 19.60 -10.31
N SER A 328 5.09 20.76 -10.24
CA SER A 328 5.46 21.40 -8.97
C SER A 328 4.22 21.85 -8.18
N VAL A 329 3.21 22.41 -8.86
CA VAL A 329 1.93 22.75 -8.24
C VAL A 329 1.22 21.48 -7.73
N ALA A 330 1.16 20.45 -8.56
CA ALA A 330 0.58 19.15 -8.17
C ALA A 330 1.31 18.54 -6.96
N PHE A 331 2.63 18.69 -6.88
CA PHE A 331 3.43 18.23 -5.76
C PHE A 331 3.06 18.94 -4.44
N VAL A 332 2.92 20.27 -4.45
CA VAL A 332 2.49 21.04 -3.27
C VAL A 332 1.09 20.59 -2.81
N ILE A 333 0.15 20.45 -3.74
CA ILE A 333 -1.20 19.93 -3.43
C ILE A 333 -1.11 18.54 -2.82
N THR A 334 -0.25 17.67 -3.37
CA THR A 334 -0.08 16.30 -2.88
C THR A 334 0.48 16.27 -1.46
N ILE A 335 1.43 17.14 -1.13
CA ILE A 335 1.95 17.28 0.24
C ILE A 335 0.81 17.66 1.19
N PHE A 336 -0.02 18.63 0.84
CA PHE A 336 -1.16 19.06 1.67
C PHE A 336 -2.16 17.93 1.91
N LEU A 337 -2.56 17.22 0.85
CA LEU A 337 -3.45 16.05 0.94
C LEU A 337 -2.83 14.94 1.80
N PHE A 338 -1.54 14.67 1.59
CA PHE A 338 -0.81 13.67 2.36
C PHE A 338 -0.73 14.04 3.85
N MET A 339 -0.42 15.29 4.19
CA MET A 339 -0.37 15.75 5.59
C MET A 339 -1.73 15.61 6.27
N THR A 340 -2.81 15.95 5.57
CA THR A 340 -4.18 15.77 6.08
C THR A 340 -4.50 14.29 6.30
N LEU A 341 -4.12 13.42 5.36
CA LEU A 341 -4.28 11.97 5.48
C LEU A 341 -3.43 11.41 6.63
N TYR A 342 -2.18 11.86 6.73
CA TYR A 342 -1.25 11.45 7.77
C TYR A 342 -1.77 11.79 9.16
N GLN A 343 -2.31 12.98 9.36
CA GLN A 343 -2.96 13.38 10.60
C GLN A 343 -4.13 12.46 10.94
N LYS A 344 -5.03 12.20 9.99
CA LYS A 344 -6.21 11.35 10.20
C LYS A 344 -5.87 9.89 10.49
N ILE A 345 -4.84 9.32 9.87
CA ILE A 345 -4.51 7.88 10.00
C ILE A 345 -3.55 7.63 11.17
N TYR A 346 -2.53 8.50 11.32
CA TYR A 346 -1.40 8.19 12.19
C TYR A 346 -1.32 9.06 13.46
N ILE A 347 -1.98 10.20 13.49
CA ILE A 347 -1.96 11.12 14.65
C ILE A 347 -3.29 11.06 15.38
N SER A 348 -4.44 11.15 14.71
CA SER A 348 -5.76 11.11 15.35
C SER A 348 -6.13 9.71 15.87
N VAL A 349 -5.36 8.68 15.52
CA VAL A 349 -5.40 7.33 16.16
C VAL A 349 -4.54 7.26 17.45
N LEU A 350 -3.94 8.36 17.90
CA LEU A 350 -3.78 8.48 19.34
C LEU A 350 -5.20 8.34 19.91
N PRO A 351 -5.46 7.36 20.83
CA PRO A 351 -6.76 7.32 21.47
C PRO A 351 -7.05 8.76 21.86
N GLU A 352 -8.22 9.29 21.45
CA GLU A 352 -8.72 10.47 22.14
C GLU A 352 -8.31 10.24 23.59
N LYS A 353 -7.48 11.12 24.15
CA LYS A 353 -7.29 11.10 25.58
C LYS A 353 -8.71 11.09 26.07
N LYS A 354 -9.21 9.87 26.43
CA LYS A 354 -10.57 9.67 26.96
C LYS A 354 -10.68 10.80 27.95
N ASN A 355 -11.57 11.75 27.68
CA ASN A 355 -11.60 12.96 28.49
C ASN A 355 -11.48 12.42 29.89
N ARG A 356 -10.52 12.87 30.67
CA ARG A 356 -10.18 12.30 31.99
C ARG A 356 -11.45 12.06 32.83
N GLU A 357 -12.47 12.89 32.57
CA GLU A 357 -13.80 12.76 33.11
C GLU A 357 -14.54 11.50 32.62
N THR A 358 -14.53 11.22 31.31
CA THR A 358 -15.20 10.02 30.76
C THR A 358 -14.49 8.73 31.17
N GLN A 359 -13.16 8.74 31.24
CA GLN A 359 -12.37 7.61 31.74
C GLN A 359 -12.65 7.38 33.24
N LEU A 360 -12.75 8.45 34.00
CA LEU A 360 -13.09 8.41 35.44
C LEU A 360 -14.49 7.82 35.64
N GLU A 361 -15.50 8.32 34.93
CA GLU A 361 -16.87 7.80 35.01
C GLU A 361 -16.99 6.31 34.67
N GLU A 362 -16.27 5.84 33.63
CA GLU A 362 -16.28 4.43 33.26
C GLU A 362 -15.59 3.57 34.34
N PHE A 363 -14.48 4.05 34.88
CA PHE A 363 -13.74 3.37 35.95
C PHE A 363 -14.56 3.27 37.21
N GLU A 364 -15.24 4.35 37.61
CA GLU A 364 -16.15 4.43 38.75
C GLU A 364 -17.32 3.45 38.62
N LYS A 365 -17.93 3.38 37.41
CA LYS A 365 -19.01 2.44 37.10
C LYS A 365 -18.54 0.99 37.13
N LEU A 366 -17.36 0.71 36.55
CA LEU A 366 -16.78 -0.63 36.46
C LEU A 366 -16.54 -1.23 37.85
N TYR A 367 -15.94 -0.44 38.77
CA TYR A 367 -15.59 -0.88 40.12
C TYR A 367 -16.64 -0.53 41.17
N ARG A 368 -17.77 0.07 40.74
CA ARG A 368 -18.92 0.45 41.61
C ARG A 368 -18.48 1.29 42.82
N PHE A 369 -17.78 2.38 42.57
CA PHE A 369 -17.36 3.28 43.62
C PHE A 369 -18.56 4.02 44.20
N SER A 370 -18.56 4.23 45.54
CA SER A 370 -19.52 5.08 46.19
C SER A 370 -19.15 6.56 45.97
N PRO A 371 -20.10 7.51 46.12
CA PRO A 371 -19.80 8.92 45.94
C PRO A 371 -18.58 9.41 46.76
N ARG A 372 -18.43 8.92 47.97
CA ARG A 372 -17.30 9.29 48.82
C ARG A 372 -15.99 8.65 48.41
N GLU A 373 -16.03 7.45 47.87
CA GLU A 373 -14.85 6.78 47.29
C GLU A 373 -14.40 7.48 45.99
N ILE A 374 -15.33 8.06 45.22
CA ILE A 374 -15.02 8.86 44.02
C ILE A 374 -14.23 10.11 44.43
N GLU A 375 -14.69 10.88 45.39
CA GLU A 375 -14.01 12.08 45.88
C GLU A 375 -12.58 11.76 46.37
N VAL A 376 -12.43 10.70 47.15
CA VAL A 376 -11.12 10.25 47.64
C VAL A 376 -10.23 9.78 46.47
N PHE A 377 -10.80 9.07 45.48
CA PHE A 377 -10.06 8.57 44.34
C PHE A 377 -9.54 9.71 43.45
N GLN A 378 -10.33 10.74 43.21
CA GLN A 378 -9.91 11.93 42.46
C GLN A 378 -8.69 12.59 43.09
N LEU A 379 -8.70 12.81 44.40
CA LEU A 379 -7.57 13.39 45.13
C LEU A 379 -6.33 12.46 45.15
N VAL A 380 -6.55 11.14 45.16
CA VAL A 380 -5.46 10.16 44.97
C VAL A 380 -4.83 10.27 43.58
N LEU A 381 -5.61 10.46 42.52
CA LEU A 381 -5.11 10.68 41.17
C LEU A 381 -4.35 12.00 41.00
N GLU A 382 -4.65 12.99 41.83
CA GLU A 382 -3.94 14.28 41.92
C GLU A 382 -2.64 14.19 42.72
N GLY A 383 -2.42 13.06 43.40
CA GLY A 383 -1.16 12.80 44.13
C GLY A 383 -1.18 13.23 45.61
N HIS A 384 -2.34 13.61 46.14
CA HIS A 384 -2.48 14.06 47.54
C HIS A 384 -2.14 12.97 48.56
N SER A 385 -1.51 13.36 49.64
CA SER A 385 -1.28 12.52 50.84
C SER A 385 -2.58 12.28 51.59
N ASN A 386 -2.60 11.31 52.52
CA ASN A 386 -3.81 11.04 53.31
C ASN A 386 -4.20 12.22 54.19
N SER A 387 -3.23 12.99 54.68
CA SER A 387 -3.46 14.20 55.47
C SER A 387 -4.12 15.30 54.65
N GLU A 388 -3.59 15.59 53.45
CA GLU A 388 -4.16 16.57 52.53
C GLU A 388 -5.56 16.18 52.06
N ILE A 389 -5.81 14.89 51.77
CA ILE A 389 -7.16 14.39 51.42
C ILE A 389 -8.13 14.60 52.61
N ALA A 390 -7.67 14.36 53.84
CA ALA A 390 -8.45 14.55 55.03
C ALA A 390 -8.86 16.03 55.25
N GLU A 391 -7.92 16.95 55.01
CA GLU A 391 -8.17 18.39 55.05
C GLU A 391 -9.13 18.83 53.92
N CYS A 392 -8.91 18.41 52.68
CA CYS A 392 -9.76 18.76 51.52
C CYS A 392 -11.22 18.29 51.70
N LEU A 393 -11.41 17.12 52.29
CA LEU A 393 -12.73 16.51 52.43
C LEU A 393 -13.37 16.73 53.82
N PHE A 394 -12.69 17.45 54.70
CA PHE A 394 -13.13 17.72 56.08
C PHE A 394 -13.46 16.46 56.89
N ILE A 395 -12.60 15.43 56.80
CA ILE A 395 -12.73 14.15 57.51
C ILE A 395 -11.41 13.77 58.19
N SER A 396 -11.45 12.74 59.04
CA SER A 396 -10.23 12.26 59.71
C SER A 396 -9.34 11.46 58.73
N GLU A 397 -8.02 11.46 58.93
CA GLU A 397 -7.11 10.62 58.17
C GLU A 397 -7.46 9.11 58.25
N ASN A 398 -8.01 8.68 59.38
CA ASN A 398 -8.44 7.30 59.53
C ASN A 398 -9.62 6.98 58.61
N THR A 399 -10.52 7.95 58.42
CA THR A 399 -11.63 7.83 57.47
C THR A 399 -11.10 7.77 56.03
N VAL A 400 -10.09 8.58 55.67
CA VAL A 400 -9.41 8.50 54.37
C VAL A 400 -8.78 7.13 54.16
N LYS A 401 -8.02 6.62 55.13
CA LYS A 401 -7.43 5.26 55.08
C LYS A 401 -8.47 4.18 54.88
N PHE A 402 -9.66 4.32 55.50
CA PHE A 402 -10.78 3.39 55.31
C PHE A 402 -11.29 3.41 53.88
N HIS A 403 -11.51 4.58 53.29
CA HIS A 403 -11.96 4.69 51.88
C HIS A 403 -10.91 4.17 50.91
N ILE A 404 -9.63 4.49 51.11
CA ILE A 404 -8.55 3.96 50.29
C ILE A 404 -8.47 2.43 50.36
N LYS A 405 -8.62 1.84 51.56
CA LYS A 405 -8.67 0.38 51.69
C LYS A 405 -9.84 -0.24 50.92
N ASN A 406 -10.98 0.42 50.87
CA ASN A 406 -12.14 -0.04 50.10
C ASN A 406 -11.88 0.08 48.59
N LEU A 407 -11.29 1.19 48.12
CA LEU A 407 -10.87 1.35 46.71
C LEU A 407 -9.92 0.23 46.28
N LEU A 408 -8.88 -0.02 47.07
CA LEU A 408 -7.90 -1.07 46.80
C LEU A 408 -8.55 -2.48 46.76
N ARG A 409 -9.48 -2.74 47.70
CA ARG A 409 -10.22 -4.02 47.70
C ARG A 409 -11.11 -4.18 46.45
N LYS A 410 -11.82 -3.13 46.04
CA LYS A 410 -12.71 -3.17 44.86
C LYS A 410 -11.96 -3.34 43.56
N THR A 411 -10.76 -2.76 43.47
CA THR A 411 -9.90 -2.83 42.28
C THR A 411 -8.89 -3.97 42.32
N ALA A 412 -8.86 -4.77 43.39
CA ALA A 412 -7.86 -5.81 43.63
C ALA A 412 -6.41 -5.27 43.63
N CYS A 413 -6.21 -3.99 43.90
CA CYS A 413 -4.89 -3.38 43.97
C CYS A 413 -4.28 -3.50 45.37
N THR A 414 -2.96 -3.53 45.47
CA THR A 414 -2.21 -3.66 46.72
C THR A 414 -1.72 -2.31 47.26
N SER A 415 -1.68 -1.27 46.44
CA SER A 415 -1.16 0.06 46.81
C SER A 415 -1.86 1.18 46.04
N LYS A 416 -1.74 2.43 46.56
CA LYS A 416 -2.19 3.63 45.82
C LYS A 416 -1.53 3.73 44.44
N THR A 417 -0.24 3.42 44.38
CA THR A 417 0.52 3.49 43.12
C THR A 417 -0.02 2.48 42.09
N SER A 418 -0.32 1.24 42.53
CA SER A 418 -0.90 0.24 41.61
C SER A 418 -2.32 0.63 41.17
N LEU A 419 -3.11 1.28 42.02
CA LEU A 419 -4.43 1.82 41.67
C LEU A 419 -4.34 2.92 40.58
N VAL A 420 -3.40 3.87 40.76
CA VAL A 420 -3.15 4.93 39.77
C VAL A 420 -2.64 4.37 38.46
N THR A 421 -1.77 3.36 38.48
CA THR A 421 -1.28 2.67 37.29
C THR A 421 -2.42 1.96 36.56
N LEU A 422 -3.25 1.21 37.27
CA LEU A 422 -4.43 0.54 36.75
C LEU A 422 -5.39 1.50 36.03
N PHE A 423 -5.61 2.68 36.59
CA PHE A 423 -6.44 3.73 35.97
C PHE A 423 -5.81 4.30 34.69
N LYS A 424 -4.48 4.43 34.62
CA LYS A 424 -3.77 4.96 33.47
C LYS A 424 -3.65 3.97 32.31
N GLU A 425 -3.80 2.67 32.59
CA GLU A 425 -3.69 1.59 31.61
C GLU A 425 -5.04 1.22 30.95
N GLN A 426 -6.16 1.71 31.47
CA GLN A 426 -7.51 1.58 30.91
C GLN A 426 -7.88 2.75 30.01
#